data_182339cdd944bd69bb12fb2daaf0db61
#
_entry.id   182339cdd944bd69bb12fb2daaf0db61
#
_cell.length_a   1.000
_cell.length_b   1.000
_cell.length_c   1.000
_cell.angle_alpha   90.00
_cell.angle_beta   90.00
_cell.angle_gamma   90.00
#
_symmetry.space_group_name_H-M   'P 1'
#
loop_
_entity.id
_entity.type
_entity.pdbx_description
1 polymer ?
#
loop_
_entity_poly.entity_id
_entity_poly.type
_entity_poly.pdbx_seq_one_letter_code
_entity_poly.pdbx_strand_id
1 'polypeptide(L)'
;MTNSELRADIHSIEPIPDADRDSTGLQQMWIWAGANIAPVNWALGALGIILKLGLWETIAVIVIGNLFGCAIFAAFTVMGHKTGVNQMVLSRSAFGRRGAYLPSALMFLMTLGWIGVNTYFPVKISMAILGQFGIADTLVATFIVITVVMVLQVVIGIYGFYAIRTFEKYTVPPTVAIMVLMSVLAWSQPGVVNWHLASTLPPGAHLAMLTLLMSAIGVGWGISWVTWASDYSRFVPRNVSSTSVFWYSYVGMFVPSVWLAVLGATIASVTLDTDPAKMVSAVFGGVASLLVLLMVLHGPIATNILNVYSAALAALSMGIRLSRTALALIVGIAGYLVTVYFIFAPSFAKAFDNWMISLLLWMSPWAGVVMADFFLKRKGQIDVAELYRSPETSAYGDINWSGMIAFFAGLIAGWSVQDGLVPALQGPISTALLGGADLSWLFGIVVSGAVYLVLSRRTVTAPTAVATGTAAQ
;
A
#
# COMPACT_ATOMS: atom_id res chain seq x y z
N MET A 1 13.70 -22.42 16.35
CA MET A 1 12.64 -22.27 15.33
C MET A 1 11.70 -23.43 15.46
N THR A 2 10.43 -23.19 15.74
CA THR A 2 9.42 -24.25 15.77
C THR A 2 9.08 -24.66 14.32
N ASN A 3 8.68 -25.92 14.09
CA ASN A 3 8.32 -26.43 12.75
C ASN A 3 7.23 -25.59 12.03
N SER A 4 6.49 -24.74 12.75
CA SER A 4 5.49 -23.83 12.20
C SER A 4 6.10 -22.57 11.51
N GLU A 5 7.34 -22.22 11.82
CA GLU A 5 7.98 -20.97 11.31
C GLU A 5 8.54 -21.12 9.89
N LEU A 6 8.80 -22.35 9.43
CA LEU A 6 9.32 -22.65 8.09
C LEU A 6 8.28 -23.28 7.13
N ARG A 7 7.00 -23.31 7.55
CA ARG A 7 5.94 -23.86 6.71
C ARG A 7 5.73 -22.99 5.48
N ALA A 8 5.74 -23.58 4.28
CA ALA A 8 5.33 -22.88 3.07
C ALA A 8 3.81 -22.64 3.10
N ASP A 9 3.37 -21.45 2.69
CA ASP A 9 1.96 -21.16 2.51
C ASP A 9 1.44 -21.89 1.27
N ILE A 10 0.57 -22.88 1.48
CA ILE A 10 -0.07 -23.65 0.42
C ILE A 10 -1.39 -23.04 -0.04
N HIS A 11 -1.90 -22.03 0.69
CA HIS A 11 -3.17 -21.39 0.38
C HIS A 11 -3.03 -20.45 -0.82
N SER A 12 -4.04 -20.46 -1.66
CA SER A 12 -4.16 -19.59 -2.81
C SER A 12 -5.23 -18.53 -2.53
N ILE A 13 -6.23 -18.43 -3.39
CA ILE A 13 -7.35 -17.49 -3.21
C ILE A 13 -8.51 -18.10 -2.41
N GLU A 14 -8.44 -19.38 -2.05
CA GLU A 14 -9.46 -20.06 -1.25
C GLU A 14 -9.55 -19.44 0.15
N PRO A 15 -10.72 -19.56 0.83
CA PRO A 15 -10.85 -19.13 2.22
C PRO A 15 -9.86 -19.90 3.10
N ILE A 16 -9.18 -19.20 3.99
CA ILE A 16 -8.29 -19.85 4.96
C ILE A 16 -9.14 -20.68 5.94
N PRO A 17 -8.91 -22.00 6.05
CA PRO A 17 -9.59 -22.83 7.04
C PRO A 17 -9.32 -22.32 8.46
N ASP A 18 -10.32 -22.42 9.35
CA ASP A 18 -10.18 -21.91 10.72
C ASP A 18 -9.01 -22.56 11.48
N ALA A 19 -8.65 -23.81 11.16
CA ALA A 19 -7.50 -24.52 11.74
C ALA A 19 -6.13 -23.93 11.33
N ASP A 20 -6.06 -23.26 10.17
CA ASP A 20 -4.84 -22.64 9.64
C ASP A 20 -4.77 -21.13 9.94
N ARG A 21 -5.77 -20.58 10.61
CA ARG A 21 -5.82 -19.16 11.00
C ARG A 21 -5.14 -18.99 12.36
N ASP A 22 -3.83 -18.82 12.34
CA ASP A 22 -2.96 -18.80 13.53
C ASP A 22 -2.25 -17.45 13.78
N SER A 23 -2.55 -16.43 12.98
CA SER A 23 -1.95 -15.11 13.14
C SER A 23 -2.55 -14.34 14.31
N THR A 24 -1.72 -13.58 15.02
CA THR A 24 -2.17 -12.70 16.11
C THR A 24 -2.27 -11.25 15.66
N GLY A 25 -3.00 -10.42 16.43
CA GLY A 25 -3.04 -8.98 16.20
C GLY A 25 -1.63 -8.35 16.22
N LEU A 26 -0.78 -8.78 17.16
CA LEU A 26 0.60 -8.30 17.25
C LEU A 26 1.42 -8.65 16.00
N GLN A 27 1.22 -9.84 15.42
CA GLN A 27 1.87 -10.20 14.15
C GLN A 27 1.37 -9.36 12.98
N GLN A 28 0.08 -9.01 12.95
CA GLN A 28 -0.43 -8.04 11.96
C GLN A 28 0.25 -6.68 12.12
N MET A 29 0.43 -6.20 13.35
CA MET A 29 1.14 -4.95 13.60
C MET A 29 2.58 -5.01 13.07
N TRP A 30 3.31 -6.11 13.28
CA TRP A 30 4.68 -6.26 12.78
C TRP A 30 4.76 -6.31 11.25
N ILE A 31 3.85 -7.02 10.59
CA ILE A 31 3.78 -7.08 9.11
C ILE A 31 3.62 -5.67 8.54
N TRP A 32 2.67 -4.89 9.06
CA TRP A 32 2.42 -3.54 8.57
C TRP A 32 3.51 -2.55 8.98
N ALA A 33 4.10 -2.71 10.15
CA ALA A 33 5.24 -1.91 10.57
C ALA A 33 6.46 -2.16 9.68
N GLY A 34 6.78 -3.42 9.38
CA GLY A 34 7.89 -3.78 8.51
C GLY A 34 7.73 -3.22 7.10
N ALA A 35 6.54 -3.35 6.52
CA ALA A 35 6.24 -2.78 5.21
C ALA A 35 6.36 -1.25 5.16
N ASN A 36 6.17 -0.57 6.29
CA ASN A 36 6.17 0.89 6.37
C ASN A 36 7.47 1.49 6.95
N ILE A 37 8.38 0.68 7.51
CA ILE A 37 9.73 1.12 7.86
C ILE A 37 10.61 1.07 6.59
N ALA A 38 10.34 1.99 5.67
CA ALA A 38 10.99 2.01 4.37
C ALA A 38 11.40 3.43 3.96
N PRO A 39 12.53 3.58 3.22
CA PRO A 39 13.04 4.88 2.75
C PRO A 39 12.05 5.68 1.90
N VAL A 40 11.09 5.01 1.28
CA VAL A 40 10.03 5.69 0.52
C VAL A 40 9.23 6.65 1.41
N ASN A 41 9.03 6.32 2.69
CA ASN A 41 8.35 7.21 3.63
C ASN A 41 9.17 8.48 3.91
N TRP A 42 10.50 8.40 3.95
CA TRP A 42 11.36 9.59 4.07
C TRP A 42 11.22 10.48 2.84
N ALA A 43 11.35 9.89 1.65
CA ALA A 43 11.22 10.61 0.38
C ALA A 43 9.85 11.31 0.26
N LEU A 44 8.76 10.62 0.61
CA LEU A 44 7.42 11.19 0.60
C LEU A 44 7.23 12.26 1.69
N GLY A 45 7.83 12.08 2.88
CA GLY A 45 7.83 13.10 3.92
C GLY A 45 8.57 14.37 3.50
N ALA A 46 9.71 14.21 2.81
CA ALA A 46 10.47 15.31 2.24
C ALA A 46 9.72 16.08 1.14
N LEU A 47 8.74 15.44 0.49
CA LEU A 47 7.96 16.05 -0.61
C LEU A 47 7.33 17.38 -0.19
N GLY A 48 6.81 17.52 1.04
CA GLY A 48 6.24 18.78 1.50
C GLY A 48 7.25 19.93 1.48
N ILE A 49 8.50 19.65 1.82
CA ILE A 49 9.59 20.63 1.76
C ILE A 49 9.95 20.98 0.29
N ILE A 50 10.01 19.96 -0.57
CA ILE A 50 10.23 20.16 -2.03
C ILE A 50 9.10 20.96 -2.66
N LEU A 51 7.87 20.77 -2.20
CA LEU A 51 6.69 21.56 -2.57
C LEU A 51 6.69 22.96 -1.96
N LYS A 52 7.76 23.37 -1.25
CA LYS A 52 7.96 24.68 -0.62
C LYS A 52 6.98 24.99 0.53
N LEU A 53 6.38 23.98 1.12
CA LEU A 53 5.63 24.10 2.36
C LEU A 53 6.58 24.31 3.55
N GLY A 54 6.10 24.95 4.60
CA GLY A 54 6.82 25.04 5.86
C GLY A 54 6.93 23.66 6.54
N LEU A 55 7.92 23.51 7.43
CA LEU A 55 8.13 22.22 8.11
C LEU A 55 6.91 21.80 8.92
N TRP A 56 6.31 22.70 9.70
CA TRP A 56 5.16 22.38 10.54
C TRP A 56 3.88 22.16 9.74
N GLU A 57 3.70 22.83 8.60
CA GLU A 57 2.62 22.56 7.65
C GLU A 57 2.76 21.14 7.09
N THR A 58 3.97 20.77 6.68
CA THR A 58 4.29 19.41 6.19
C THR A 58 3.99 18.35 7.25
N ILE A 59 4.47 18.54 8.49
CA ILE A 59 4.22 17.62 9.61
C ILE A 59 2.72 17.50 9.90
N ALA A 60 1.99 18.62 9.93
CA ALA A 60 0.55 18.61 10.18
C ALA A 60 -0.21 17.79 9.14
N VAL A 61 0.10 17.96 7.85
CA VAL A 61 -0.52 17.19 6.77
C VAL A 61 -0.18 15.69 6.87
N ILE A 62 1.08 15.35 7.17
CA ILE A 62 1.49 13.96 7.38
C ILE A 62 0.69 13.33 8.51
N VAL A 63 0.61 13.97 9.68
CA VAL A 63 -0.07 13.41 10.86
C VAL A 63 -1.58 13.33 10.63
N ILE A 64 -2.22 14.43 10.24
CA ILE A 64 -3.68 14.50 10.10
C ILE A 64 -4.14 13.57 8.97
N GLY A 65 -3.46 13.58 7.84
CA GLY A 65 -3.83 12.76 6.71
C GLY A 65 -3.72 11.26 7.00
N ASN A 66 -2.63 10.84 7.66
CA ASN A 66 -2.46 9.43 8.04
C ASN A 66 -3.44 8.99 9.14
N LEU A 67 -3.91 9.88 10.03
CA LEU A 67 -5.00 9.53 10.96
C LEU A 67 -6.22 8.96 10.21
N PHE A 68 -6.61 9.58 9.13
CA PHE A 68 -7.76 9.14 8.33
C PHE A 68 -7.39 8.00 7.36
N GLY A 69 -6.29 8.12 6.63
CA GLY A 69 -5.88 7.13 5.64
C GLY A 69 -5.60 5.76 6.24
N CYS A 70 -4.88 5.71 7.37
CA CYS A 70 -4.61 4.45 8.07
C CYS A 70 -5.87 3.87 8.74
N ALA A 71 -6.86 4.71 9.13
CA ALA A 71 -8.14 4.21 9.63
C ALA A 71 -8.96 3.53 8.52
N ILE A 72 -8.97 4.11 7.31
CA ILE A 72 -9.57 3.48 6.14
C ILE A 72 -8.89 2.13 5.88
N PHE A 73 -7.57 2.10 5.82
CA PHE A 73 -6.81 0.88 5.64
C PHE A 73 -7.15 -0.19 6.71
N ALA A 74 -7.13 0.19 8.00
CA ALA A 74 -7.44 -0.72 9.09
C ALA A 74 -8.87 -1.30 9.03
N ALA A 75 -9.83 -0.53 8.51
CA ALA A 75 -11.18 -1.04 8.26
C ALA A 75 -11.18 -2.20 7.24
N PHE A 76 -10.33 -2.13 6.20
CA PHE A 76 -10.21 -3.22 5.23
C PHE A 76 -9.59 -4.49 5.85
N THR A 77 -8.71 -4.39 6.84
CA THR A 77 -8.18 -5.58 7.53
C THR A 77 -9.27 -6.35 8.28
N VAL A 78 -10.32 -5.66 8.75
CA VAL A 78 -11.48 -6.31 9.38
C VAL A 78 -12.23 -7.22 8.40
N MET A 79 -12.25 -6.87 7.10
CA MET A 79 -12.91 -7.68 6.08
C MET A 79 -12.26 -9.05 5.94
N GLY A 80 -10.93 -9.11 5.79
CA GLY A 80 -10.16 -10.36 5.70
C GLY A 80 -10.28 -11.21 6.96
N HIS A 81 -10.18 -10.58 8.13
CA HIS A 81 -10.36 -11.25 9.43
C HIS A 81 -11.74 -11.93 9.55
N LYS A 82 -12.82 -11.23 9.22
CA LYS A 82 -14.18 -11.80 9.33
C LYS A 82 -14.43 -12.93 8.35
N THR A 83 -13.84 -12.89 7.16
CA THR A 83 -14.19 -13.80 6.06
C THR A 83 -13.16 -14.90 5.81
N GLY A 84 -11.89 -14.67 6.14
CA GLY A 84 -10.79 -15.56 5.78
C GLY A 84 -10.40 -15.47 4.29
N VAL A 85 -10.85 -14.43 3.58
CA VAL A 85 -10.72 -14.30 2.13
C VAL A 85 -9.80 -13.12 1.78
N ASN A 86 -9.05 -13.23 0.68
CA ASN A 86 -8.18 -12.16 0.19
C ASN A 86 -8.99 -11.00 -0.41
N GLN A 87 -8.36 -9.82 -0.48
CA GLN A 87 -9.05 -8.57 -0.76
C GLN A 87 -9.71 -8.53 -2.15
N MET A 88 -9.05 -9.04 -3.19
CA MET A 88 -9.62 -8.99 -4.54
C MET A 88 -10.79 -9.96 -4.74
N VAL A 89 -10.77 -11.13 -4.08
CA VAL A 89 -11.93 -12.04 -4.10
C VAL A 89 -13.11 -11.42 -3.34
N LEU A 90 -12.88 -10.70 -2.24
CA LEU A 90 -13.93 -9.97 -1.52
C LEU A 90 -14.63 -8.93 -2.42
N SER A 91 -13.92 -8.35 -3.37
CA SER A 91 -14.52 -7.40 -4.33
C SER A 91 -15.65 -8.00 -5.16
N ARG A 92 -15.71 -9.35 -5.27
CA ARG A 92 -16.79 -10.04 -6.01
C ARG A 92 -18.18 -9.78 -5.42
N SER A 93 -18.28 -9.51 -4.12
CA SER A 93 -19.56 -9.18 -3.49
C SER A 93 -20.16 -7.88 -4.02
N ALA A 94 -19.30 -6.91 -4.34
CA ALA A 94 -19.69 -5.58 -4.80
C ALA A 94 -19.74 -5.47 -6.34
N PHE A 95 -18.84 -6.18 -7.05
CA PHE A 95 -18.66 -6.07 -8.50
C PHE A 95 -19.21 -7.25 -9.31
N GLY A 96 -19.54 -8.36 -8.66
CA GLY A 96 -19.84 -9.63 -9.32
C GLY A 96 -18.58 -10.43 -9.64
N ARG A 97 -18.76 -11.67 -10.06
CA ARG A 97 -17.66 -12.64 -10.26
C ARG A 97 -16.62 -12.15 -11.26
N ARG A 98 -17.01 -11.83 -12.51
CA ARG A 98 -16.10 -11.29 -13.53
C ARG A 98 -15.95 -9.77 -13.43
N GLY A 99 -16.93 -9.06 -12.90
CA GLY A 99 -16.78 -7.62 -12.65
C GLY A 99 -15.59 -7.31 -11.75
N ALA A 100 -15.26 -8.17 -10.78
CA ALA A 100 -14.08 -8.03 -9.92
C ALA A 100 -12.73 -8.24 -10.64
N TYR A 101 -12.72 -8.71 -11.89
CA TYR A 101 -11.49 -8.84 -12.68
C TYR A 101 -10.85 -7.48 -12.97
N LEU A 102 -11.67 -6.43 -13.18
CA LEU A 102 -11.16 -5.09 -13.43
C LEU A 102 -10.32 -4.56 -12.24
N PRO A 103 -10.84 -4.47 -11.01
CA PRO A 103 -10.00 -4.02 -9.88
C PRO A 103 -8.83 -4.98 -9.59
N SER A 104 -8.97 -6.28 -9.83
CA SER A 104 -7.86 -7.24 -9.67
C SER A 104 -6.74 -6.99 -10.69
N ALA A 105 -7.08 -6.68 -11.94
CA ALA A 105 -6.11 -6.32 -12.97
C ALA A 105 -5.40 -4.99 -12.65
N LEU A 106 -6.16 -3.99 -12.20
CA LEU A 106 -5.59 -2.71 -11.78
C LEU A 106 -4.64 -2.89 -10.59
N MET A 107 -5.01 -3.71 -9.60
CA MET A 107 -4.13 -4.04 -8.48
C MET A 107 -2.86 -4.76 -8.96
N PHE A 108 -2.99 -5.75 -9.85
CA PHE A 108 -1.84 -6.47 -10.40
C PHE A 108 -0.85 -5.50 -11.07
N LEU A 109 -1.32 -4.65 -11.98
CA LEU A 109 -0.50 -3.67 -12.70
C LEU A 109 0.14 -2.65 -11.73
N MET A 110 -0.64 -2.14 -10.79
CA MET A 110 -0.14 -1.23 -9.76
C MET A 110 0.96 -1.88 -8.93
N THR A 111 0.80 -3.12 -8.54
CA THR A 111 1.78 -3.83 -7.72
C THR A 111 3.11 -4.02 -8.47
N LEU A 112 3.08 -4.21 -9.80
CA LEU A 112 4.31 -4.24 -10.60
C LEU A 112 5.08 -2.91 -10.52
N GLY A 113 4.37 -1.78 -10.57
CA GLY A 113 4.99 -0.47 -10.40
C GLY A 113 5.60 -0.30 -9.00
N TRP A 114 4.89 -0.73 -7.95
CA TRP A 114 5.43 -0.72 -6.59
C TRP A 114 6.66 -1.61 -6.43
N ILE A 115 6.71 -2.77 -7.08
CA ILE A 115 7.91 -3.62 -7.10
C ILE A 115 9.08 -2.86 -7.72
N GLY A 116 8.85 -2.16 -8.83
CA GLY A 116 9.88 -1.34 -9.47
C GLY A 116 10.38 -0.21 -8.56
N VAL A 117 9.48 0.57 -7.99
CA VAL A 117 9.81 1.68 -7.08
C VAL A 117 10.56 1.18 -5.84
N ASN A 118 10.05 0.17 -5.17
CA ASN A 118 10.68 -0.35 -3.96
C ASN A 118 12.00 -1.09 -4.25
N THR A 119 12.24 -1.60 -5.46
CA THR A 119 13.55 -2.17 -5.83
C THR A 119 14.55 -1.07 -6.23
N TYR A 120 14.07 0.07 -6.73
CA TYR A 120 14.93 1.20 -7.05
C TYR A 120 15.78 1.64 -5.84
N PHE A 121 15.16 1.82 -4.67
CA PHE A 121 15.84 2.28 -3.47
C PHE A 121 16.97 1.33 -3.02
N PRO A 122 16.76 0.02 -2.80
CA PRO A 122 17.84 -0.87 -2.39
C PRO A 122 18.94 -0.99 -3.46
N VAL A 123 18.62 -0.87 -4.74
CA VAL A 123 19.65 -0.85 -5.79
C VAL A 123 20.54 0.39 -5.64
N LYS A 124 19.94 1.59 -5.53
CA LYS A 124 20.72 2.83 -5.34
C LYS A 124 21.53 2.83 -4.05
N ILE A 125 20.94 2.38 -2.95
CA ILE A 125 21.64 2.25 -1.67
C ILE A 125 22.79 1.24 -1.76
N SER A 126 22.56 0.07 -2.38
CA SER A 126 23.61 -0.95 -2.56
C SER A 126 24.75 -0.42 -3.44
N MET A 127 24.46 0.30 -4.51
CA MET A 127 25.48 0.91 -5.35
C MET A 127 26.27 1.98 -4.59
N ALA A 128 25.62 2.79 -3.75
CA ALA A 128 26.31 3.75 -2.88
C ALA A 128 27.24 3.04 -1.86
N ILE A 129 26.81 1.92 -1.31
CA ILE A 129 27.63 1.08 -0.41
C ILE A 129 28.84 0.51 -1.17
N LEU A 130 28.62 -0.11 -2.33
CA LEU A 130 29.66 -0.70 -3.17
C LEU A 130 30.72 0.34 -3.60
N GLY A 131 30.27 1.58 -3.88
CA GLY A 131 31.14 2.71 -4.18
C GLY A 131 32.12 3.05 -3.05
N GLN A 132 31.74 2.87 -1.79
CA GLN A 132 32.66 3.05 -0.64
C GLN A 132 33.77 2.01 -0.60
N PHE A 133 33.59 0.86 -1.24
CA PHE A 133 34.59 -0.20 -1.41
C PHE A 133 35.33 -0.11 -2.74
N GLY A 134 35.19 0.98 -3.48
CA GLY A 134 35.87 1.23 -4.76
C GLY A 134 35.29 0.50 -5.97
N ILE A 135 34.08 -0.08 -5.83
CA ILE A 135 33.37 -0.71 -6.95
C ILE A 135 32.65 0.40 -7.74
N ALA A 136 33.05 0.58 -8.98
CA ALA A 136 32.49 1.60 -9.85
C ALA A 136 31.02 1.33 -10.20
N ASP A 137 30.23 2.39 -10.33
CA ASP A 137 28.85 2.32 -10.83
C ASP A 137 28.85 2.05 -12.35
N THR A 138 28.83 0.76 -12.68
CA THR A 138 28.79 0.27 -14.06
C THR A 138 27.45 -0.39 -14.35
N LEU A 139 27.07 -0.44 -15.62
CA LEU A 139 25.87 -1.16 -16.04
C LEU A 139 25.85 -2.61 -15.53
N VAL A 140 26.99 -3.30 -15.60
CA VAL A 140 27.10 -4.68 -15.14
C VAL A 140 26.87 -4.80 -13.63
N ALA A 141 27.51 -3.95 -12.82
CA ALA A 141 27.32 -3.92 -11.37
C ALA A 141 25.87 -3.63 -11.01
N THR A 142 25.26 -2.62 -11.65
CA THR A 142 23.85 -2.26 -11.46
C THR A 142 22.92 -3.43 -11.78
N PHE A 143 23.10 -4.13 -12.92
CA PHE A 143 22.27 -5.29 -13.26
C PHE A 143 22.47 -6.47 -12.30
N ILE A 144 23.68 -6.71 -11.81
CA ILE A 144 23.94 -7.73 -10.78
C ILE A 144 23.17 -7.40 -9.51
N VAL A 145 23.23 -6.14 -9.04
CA VAL A 145 22.52 -5.72 -7.83
C VAL A 145 21.00 -5.82 -8.00
N ILE A 146 20.43 -5.36 -9.13
CA ILE A 146 19.00 -5.52 -9.44
C ILE A 146 18.62 -7.00 -9.34
N THR A 147 19.41 -7.88 -9.94
CA THR A 147 19.13 -9.33 -9.98
C THR A 147 19.18 -9.93 -8.57
N VAL A 148 20.20 -9.63 -7.78
CA VAL A 148 20.35 -10.16 -6.41
C VAL A 148 19.16 -9.70 -5.53
N VAL A 149 18.83 -8.41 -5.56
CA VAL A 149 17.71 -7.85 -4.79
C VAL A 149 16.39 -8.48 -5.23
N MET A 150 16.13 -8.57 -6.53
CA MET A 150 14.91 -9.14 -7.05
C MET A 150 14.76 -10.64 -6.71
N VAL A 151 15.81 -11.43 -6.87
CA VAL A 151 15.81 -12.85 -6.51
C VAL A 151 15.46 -13.03 -5.04
N LEU A 152 16.07 -12.25 -4.15
CA LEU A 152 15.79 -12.32 -2.71
C LEU A 152 14.31 -12.05 -2.42
N GLN A 153 13.75 -10.99 -3.00
CA GLN A 153 12.34 -10.61 -2.81
C GLN A 153 11.38 -11.67 -3.33
N VAL A 154 11.64 -12.20 -4.53
CA VAL A 154 10.78 -13.22 -5.18
C VAL A 154 10.85 -14.55 -4.42
N VAL A 155 12.04 -14.99 -4.02
CA VAL A 155 12.22 -16.24 -3.26
C VAL A 155 11.41 -16.22 -1.97
N ILE A 156 11.54 -15.15 -1.17
CA ILE A 156 10.77 -15.05 0.09
C ILE A 156 9.27 -14.93 -0.20
N GLY A 157 8.87 -14.15 -1.22
CA GLY A 157 7.47 -13.99 -1.62
C GLY A 157 6.81 -15.30 -2.08
N ILE A 158 7.56 -16.21 -2.71
CA ILE A 158 7.09 -17.55 -3.10
C ILE A 158 6.71 -18.40 -1.90
N TYR A 159 7.48 -18.34 -0.80
CA TYR A 159 7.14 -19.07 0.43
C TYR A 159 5.88 -18.51 1.12
N GLY A 160 5.46 -17.28 0.81
CA GLY A 160 4.18 -16.71 1.20
C GLY A 160 4.08 -16.27 2.65
N PHE A 161 2.86 -16.25 3.19
CA PHE A 161 2.52 -15.61 4.46
C PHE A 161 3.43 -15.99 5.64
N TYR A 162 3.73 -17.27 5.83
CA TYR A 162 4.54 -17.71 6.98
C TYR A 162 5.99 -17.24 6.91
N ALA A 163 6.57 -17.21 5.71
CA ALA A 163 7.91 -16.67 5.50
C ALA A 163 7.94 -15.15 5.72
N ILE A 164 6.92 -14.43 5.23
CA ILE A 164 6.75 -13.00 5.46
C ILE A 164 6.69 -12.70 6.95
N ARG A 165 5.80 -13.38 7.67
CA ARG A 165 5.65 -13.24 9.13
C ARG A 165 6.96 -13.49 9.89
N THR A 166 7.69 -14.53 9.49
CA THR A 166 8.96 -14.89 10.11
C THR A 166 10.04 -13.85 9.80
N PHE A 167 10.14 -13.42 8.54
CA PHE A 167 11.07 -12.38 8.12
C PHE A 167 10.86 -11.09 8.93
N GLU A 168 9.63 -10.59 9.00
CA GLU A 168 9.29 -9.37 9.73
C GLU A 168 9.57 -9.49 11.24
N LYS A 169 9.25 -10.62 11.84
CA LYS A 169 9.49 -10.87 13.28
C LYS A 169 10.95 -10.65 13.67
N TYR A 170 11.90 -11.04 12.82
CA TYR A 170 13.33 -10.97 13.14
C TYR A 170 14.02 -9.71 12.60
N THR A 171 13.49 -9.11 11.56
CA THR A 171 14.14 -7.97 10.90
C THR A 171 13.59 -6.61 11.34
N VAL A 172 12.31 -6.52 11.71
CA VAL A 172 11.71 -5.26 12.14
C VAL A 172 12.31 -4.71 13.45
N PRO A 173 12.49 -5.50 14.52
CA PRO A 173 13.00 -4.96 15.78
C PRO A 173 14.38 -4.28 15.66
N PRO A 174 15.41 -4.90 15.03
CA PRO A 174 16.70 -4.22 14.87
C PRO A 174 16.60 -2.99 13.95
N THR A 175 15.75 -3.04 12.92
CA THR A 175 15.54 -1.87 12.05
C THR A 175 14.89 -0.72 12.82
N VAL A 176 13.88 -0.98 13.68
CA VAL A 176 13.29 0.02 14.57
C VAL A 176 14.35 0.65 15.46
N ALA A 177 15.23 -0.16 16.08
CA ALA A 177 16.29 0.36 16.96
C ALA A 177 17.23 1.34 16.21
N ILE A 178 17.63 1.00 14.98
CA ILE A 178 18.44 1.88 14.15
C ILE A 178 17.68 3.15 13.75
N MET A 179 16.38 3.04 13.42
CA MET A 179 15.57 4.22 13.08
C MET A 179 15.36 5.13 14.27
N VAL A 180 15.20 4.58 15.48
CA VAL A 180 15.15 5.38 16.72
C VAL A 180 16.49 6.12 16.92
N LEU A 181 17.62 5.43 16.78
CA LEU A 181 18.94 6.04 16.87
C LEU A 181 19.10 7.17 15.85
N MET A 182 18.73 6.93 14.61
CA MET A 182 18.76 7.95 13.55
C MET A 182 17.90 9.17 13.90
N SER A 183 16.72 8.95 14.43
CA SER A 183 15.81 10.04 14.84
C SER A 183 16.39 10.85 15.97
N VAL A 184 16.91 10.19 17.01
CA VAL A 184 17.55 10.85 18.15
C VAL A 184 18.73 11.72 17.70
N LEU A 185 19.60 11.17 16.84
CA LEU A 185 20.75 11.90 16.32
C LEU A 185 20.32 13.05 15.39
N ALA A 186 19.41 12.82 14.47
CA ALA A 186 18.92 13.86 13.57
C ALA A 186 18.31 15.04 14.31
N TRP A 187 17.52 14.77 15.35
CA TRP A 187 16.80 15.80 16.11
C TRP A 187 17.63 16.45 17.22
N SER A 188 18.75 15.85 17.63
CA SER A 188 19.64 16.41 18.66
C SER A 188 20.86 17.13 18.09
N GLN A 189 21.29 16.83 16.86
CA GLN A 189 22.47 17.45 16.26
C GLN A 189 22.14 18.85 15.70
N PRO A 190 22.90 19.89 16.09
CA PRO A 190 22.73 21.22 15.50
C PRO A 190 22.97 21.20 13.98
N GLY A 191 22.09 21.89 13.24
CA GLY A 191 22.23 22.08 11.80
C GLY A 191 21.69 20.93 10.93
N VAL A 192 21.22 19.83 11.51
CA VAL A 192 20.58 18.72 10.76
C VAL A 192 19.11 18.99 10.45
N VAL A 193 18.44 19.80 11.29
CA VAL A 193 17.03 20.17 11.11
C VAL A 193 16.87 21.68 11.23
N ASN A 194 16.16 22.27 10.29
CA ASN A 194 15.69 23.65 10.37
C ASN A 194 14.24 23.69 10.92
N TRP A 195 14.09 23.74 12.23
CA TRP A 195 12.78 23.78 12.91
C TRP A 195 11.95 25.03 12.59
N HIS A 196 12.57 26.08 12.06
CA HIS A 196 11.94 27.35 11.72
C HIS A 196 11.71 27.54 10.21
N LEU A 197 11.84 26.45 9.42
CA LEU A 197 11.60 26.53 8.00
C LEU A 197 10.15 26.93 7.72
N ALA A 198 9.97 28.16 7.25
CA ALA A 198 8.69 28.69 6.82
C ALA A 198 8.41 28.35 5.35
N SER A 199 7.14 28.36 4.97
CA SER A 199 6.75 28.23 3.56
C SER A 199 7.28 29.38 2.73
N THR A 200 7.71 29.05 1.52
CA THR A 200 8.13 30.04 0.49
C THR A 200 7.15 30.12 -0.68
N LEU A 201 5.95 29.57 -0.49
CA LEU A 201 4.89 29.58 -1.50
C LEU A 201 4.31 30.99 -1.69
N PRO A 202 3.95 31.37 -2.92
CA PRO A 202 3.21 32.60 -3.14
C PRO A 202 1.81 32.54 -2.51
N PRO A 203 1.21 33.69 -2.18
CA PRO A 203 -0.18 33.73 -1.70
C PRO A 203 -1.13 32.99 -2.65
N GLY A 204 -2.00 32.15 -2.10
CA GLY A 204 -2.99 31.37 -2.87
C GLY A 204 -2.50 29.98 -3.32
N ALA A 205 -1.21 29.68 -3.30
CA ALA A 205 -0.72 28.34 -3.68
C ALA A 205 -0.76 27.30 -2.55
N HIS A 206 -0.93 27.74 -1.28
CA HIS A 206 -0.87 26.85 -0.12
C HIS A 206 -1.89 25.73 -0.18
N LEU A 207 -3.16 26.02 -0.50
CA LEU A 207 -4.22 24.99 -0.53
C LEU A 207 -3.90 23.88 -1.53
N ALA A 208 -3.41 24.25 -2.71
CA ALA A 208 -3.04 23.29 -3.74
C ALA A 208 -1.91 22.36 -3.23
N MET A 209 -0.84 22.93 -2.67
CA MET A 209 0.30 22.13 -2.20
C MET A 209 -0.04 21.30 -0.95
N LEU A 210 -0.85 21.84 -0.02
CA LEU A 210 -1.31 21.08 1.15
C LEU A 210 -2.18 19.88 0.73
N THR A 211 -3.10 20.06 -0.22
CA THR A 211 -3.98 18.99 -0.69
C THR A 211 -3.24 17.98 -1.54
N LEU A 212 -2.27 18.41 -2.35
CA LEU A 212 -1.39 17.52 -3.10
C LEU A 212 -0.57 16.63 -2.14
N LEU A 213 0.04 17.23 -1.11
CA LEU A 213 0.75 16.47 -0.08
C LEU A 213 -0.19 15.53 0.69
N MET A 214 -1.44 15.97 0.98
CA MET A 214 -2.46 15.14 1.60
C MET A 214 -2.78 13.90 0.76
N SER A 215 -2.89 14.05 -0.54
CA SER A 215 -3.11 12.94 -1.48
C SER A 215 -1.89 12.02 -1.60
N ALA A 216 -0.66 12.55 -1.50
CA ALA A 216 0.56 11.74 -1.61
C ALA A 216 0.85 10.92 -0.35
N ILE A 217 1.24 11.58 0.75
CA ILE A 217 1.70 10.92 1.99
C ILE A 217 0.69 11.00 3.13
N GLY A 218 -0.31 11.86 3.04
CA GLY A 218 -1.38 11.95 4.04
C GLY A 218 -2.37 10.79 3.91
N VAL A 219 -3.61 11.11 3.55
CA VAL A 219 -4.69 10.11 3.38
C VAL A 219 -4.35 9.10 2.28
N GLY A 220 -3.72 9.56 1.19
CA GLY A 220 -3.37 8.73 0.05
C GLY A 220 -2.46 7.56 0.40
N TRP A 221 -1.53 7.73 1.35
CA TRP A 221 -0.67 6.64 1.79
C TRP A 221 -1.47 5.47 2.37
N GLY A 222 -2.38 5.73 3.30
CA GLY A 222 -3.24 4.69 3.86
C GLY A 222 -4.15 4.03 2.81
N ILE A 223 -4.75 4.83 1.92
CA ILE A 223 -5.59 4.32 0.83
C ILE A 223 -4.78 3.44 -0.12
N SER A 224 -3.52 3.76 -0.39
CA SER A 224 -2.69 2.97 -1.28
C SER A 224 -2.47 1.52 -0.84
N TRP A 225 -2.73 1.20 0.44
CA TRP A 225 -2.56 -0.12 1.02
C TRP A 225 -3.84 -0.94 1.17
N VAL A 226 -5.02 -0.38 0.90
CA VAL A 226 -6.30 -1.06 1.15
C VAL A 226 -6.49 -2.34 0.34
N THR A 227 -5.86 -2.46 -0.82
CA THR A 227 -5.94 -3.63 -1.68
C THR A 227 -5.16 -4.84 -1.17
N TRP A 228 -4.23 -4.65 -0.23
CA TRP A 228 -3.46 -5.72 0.43
C TRP A 228 -4.05 -6.12 1.79
N ALA A 229 -4.89 -5.30 2.38
CA ALA A 229 -5.28 -5.38 3.78
C ALA A 229 -5.82 -6.77 4.19
N SER A 230 -6.70 -7.35 3.40
CA SER A 230 -7.30 -8.67 3.69
C SER A 230 -6.36 -9.84 3.37
N ASP A 231 -5.35 -9.66 2.53
CA ASP A 231 -4.44 -10.74 2.12
C ASP A 231 -3.65 -11.31 3.31
N TYR A 232 -3.43 -10.49 4.33
CA TYR A 232 -2.69 -10.84 5.56
C TYR A 232 -3.62 -11.05 6.75
N SER A 233 -4.65 -10.23 6.91
CA SER A 233 -5.58 -10.32 8.04
C SER A 233 -6.50 -11.56 7.97
N ARG A 234 -6.63 -12.20 6.79
CA ARG A 234 -7.39 -13.43 6.61
C ARG A 234 -6.86 -14.62 7.42
N PHE A 235 -5.61 -14.54 7.88
CA PHE A 235 -4.98 -15.56 8.73
C PHE A 235 -5.22 -15.36 10.23
N VAL A 236 -5.91 -14.29 10.64
CA VAL A 236 -6.25 -14.05 12.05
C VAL A 236 -7.46 -14.89 12.45
N PRO A 237 -7.41 -15.67 13.58
CA PRO A 237 -8.50 -16.49 14.05
C PRO A 237 -9.79 -15.71 14.30
N ARG A 238 -10.94 -16.31 14.04
CA ARG A 238 -12.26 -15.67 14.20
C ARG A 238 -12.60 -15.26 15.64
N ASN A 239 -12.03 -15.94 16.63
CA ASN A 239 -12.22 -15.62 18.06
C ASN A 239 -11.47 -14.36 18.51
N VAL A 240 -10.53 -13.84 17.73
CA VAL A 240 -9.92 -12.53 17.97
C VAL A 240 -10.93 -11.45 17.66
N SER A 241 -11.02 -10.40 18.50
CA SER A 241 -11.97 -9.33 18.23
C SER A 241 -11.58 -8.50 16.98
N SER A 242 -12.56 -8.14 16.17
CA SER A 242 -12.32 -7.28 15.00
C SER A 242 -11.75 -5.92 15.39
N THR A 243 -12.10 -5.41 16.56
CA THR A 243 -11.54 -4.17 17.13
C THR A 243 -10.04 -4.33 17.40
N SER A 244 -9.60 -5.47 17.90
CA SER A 244 -8.18 -5.77 18.11
C SER A 244 -7.44 -5.79 16.77
N VAL A 245 -7.97 -6.48 15.75
CA VAL A 245 -7.37 -6.53 14.41
C VAL A 245 -7.26 -5.13 13.81
N PHE A 246 -8.32 -4.32 13.93
CA PHE A 246 -8.32 -2.93 13.47
C PHE A 246 -7.18 -2.13 14.12
N TRP A 247 -7.11 -2.11 15.45
CA TRP A 247 -6.15 -1.26 16.14
C TRP A 247 -4.70 -1.71 15.98
N TYR A 248 -4.43 -3.02 15.98
CA TYR A 248 -3.07 -3.52 15.70
C TYR A 248 -2.62 -3.18 14.27
N SER A 249 -3.50 -3.34 13.30
CA SER A 249 -3.19 -2.98 11.90
C SER A 249 -3.04 -1.46 11.74
N TYR A 250 -3.91 -0.68 12.40
CA TYR A 250 -3.83 0.79 12.42
C TYR A 250 -2.50 1.28 13.00
N VAL A 251 -2.12 0.79 14.17
CA VAL A 251 -0.86 1.19 14.83
C VAL A 251 0.35 0.79 14.00
N GLY A 252 0.33 -0.45 13.47
CA GLY A 252 1.39 -0.97 12.60
C GLY A 252 1.57 -0.17 11.32
N MET A 253 0.50 0.41 10.80
CA MET A 253 0.53 1.28 9.62
C MET A 253 0.87 2.73 9.98
N PHE A 254 0.14 3.32 10.92
CA PHE A 254 0.20 4.73 11.26
C PHE A 254 1.53 5.15 11.88
N VAL A 255 1.98 4.44 12.91
CA VAL A 255 3.16 4.87 13.68
C VAL A 255 4.42 4.93 12.83
N PRO A 256 4.83 3.87 12.10
CA PRO A 256 6.03 3.95 11.28
C PRO A 256 5.89 4.89 10.09
N SER A 257 4.71 4.96 9.45
CA SER A 257 4.49 5.86 8.31
C SER A 257 4.66 7.32 8.72
N VAL A 258 3.98 7.75 9.78
CA VAL A 258 4.07 9.13 10.29
C VAL A 258 5.47 9.42 10.81
N TRP A 259 6.02 8.53 11.64
CA TRP A 259 7.35 8.72 12.21
C TRP A 259 8.42 8.92 11.15
N LEU A 260 8.49 8.01 10.16
CA LEU A 260 9.53 8.09 9.13
C LEU A 260 9.27 9.21 8.12
N ALA A 261 8.02 9.54 7.81
CA ALA A 261 7.72 10.70 6.99
C ALA A 261 8.12 12.01 7.70
N VAL A 262 7.86 12.15 9.00
CA VAL A 262 8.32 13.30 9.80
C VAL A 262 9.84 13.34 9.86
N LEU A 263 10.52 12.20 10.06
CA LEU A 263 11.98 12.15 10.03
C LEU A 263 12.52 12.62 8.67
N GLY A 264 11.95 12.15 7.56
CA GLY A 264 12.31 12.60 6.22
C GLY A 264 12.10 14.10 6.01
N ALA A 265 10.93 14.63 6.41
CA ALA A 265 10.61 16.05 6.32
C ALA A 265 11.60 16.90 7.14
N THR A 266 11.93 16.47 8.38
CA THR A 266 12.85 17.22 9.25
C THR A 266 14.26 17.27 8.69
N ILE A 267 14.80 16.15 8.16
CA ILE A 267 16.13 16.16 7.53
C ILE A 267 16.10 16.96 6.22
N ALA A 268 15.04 16.80 5.42
CA ALA A 268 14.87 17.55 4.17
C ALA A 268 14.77 19.06 4.37
N SER A 269 14.40 19.53 5.56
CA SER A 269 14.37 20.97 5.88
C SER A 269 15.73 21.66 5.73
N VAL A 270 16.82 20.90 5.71
CA VAL A 270 18.19 21.38 5.48
C VAL A 270 18.76 20.83 4.17
N THR A 271 18.58 19.52 3.91
CA THR A 271 19.19 18.88 2.72
C THR A 271 18.50 19.28 1.41
N LEU A 272 17.23 19.66 1.47
CA LEU A 272 16.38 19.97 0.30
C LEU A 272 16.39 18.84 -0.75
N ASP A 273 16.46 17.60 -0.28
CA ASP A 273 16.57 16.40 -1.13
C ASP A 273 15.63 15.30 -0.64
N THR A 274 15.25 14.40 -1.54
CA THR A 274 14.42 13.22 -1.25
C THR A 274 15.24 11.92 -1.25
N ASP A 275 16.54 11.97 -1.54
CA ASP A 275 17.43 10.80 -1.61
C ASP A 275 17.72 10.26 -0.19
N PRO A 276 17.28 9.04 0.15
CA PRO A 276 17.55 8.44 1.46
C PRO A 276 19.03 8.30 1.79
N ALA A 277 19.90 8.07 0.81
CA ALA A 277 21.32 7.95 1.06
C ALA A 277 21.95 9.28 1.50
N LYS A 278 21.51 10.38 0.89
CA LYS A 278 21.91 11.73 1.32
C LYS A 278 21.37 12.08 2.70
N MET A 279 20.13 11.69 3.01
CA MET A 279 19.54 11.88 4.34
C MET A 279 20.33 11.13 5.43
N VAL A 280 20.73 9.88 5.15
CA VAL A 280 21.59 9.12 6.07
C VAL A 280 22.95 9.81 6.25
N SER A 281 23.56 10.25 5.15
CA SER A 281 24.88 10.92 5.19
C SER A 281 24.84 12.29 5.91
N ALA A 282 23.69 12.95 5.95
CA ALA A 282 23.51 14.20 6.70
C ALA A 282 23.53 13.99 8.23
N VAL A 283 23.16 12.78 8.69
CA VAL A 283 23.08 12.44 10.12
C VAL A 283 24.32 11.66 10.58
N PHE A 284 24.84 10.76 9.73
CA PHE A 284 25.92 9.84 10.03
C PHE A 284 27.11 10.03 9.11
N GLY A 285 28.31 9.97 9.66
CA GLY A 285 29.57 9.92 8.90
C GLY A 285 30.20 8.54 8.87
N GLY A 286 31.07 8.29 7.88
CA GLY A 286 31.94 7.11 7.82
C GLY A 286 31.22 5.76 7.95
N VAL A 287 31.78 4.89 8.80
CA VAL A 287 31.27 3.51 9.00
C VAL A 287 29.83 3.47 9.53
N ALA A 288 29.43 4.46 10.34
CA ALA A 288 28.07 4.52 10.88
C ALA A 288 27.04 4.71 9.76
N SER A 289 27.32 5.57 8.77
CA SER A 289 26.48 5.72 7.59
C SER A 289 26.30 4.40 6.84
N LEU A 290 27.39 3.65 6.64
CA LEU A 290 27.36 2.34 5.99
C LEU A 290 26.43 1.35 6.71
N LEU A 291 26.56 1.25 8.04
CA LEU A 291 25.74 0.33 8.85
C LEU A 291 24.25 0.70 8.77
N VAL A 292 23.94 2.01 8.83
CA VAL A 292 22.55 2.47 8.71
C VAL A 292 21.99 2.17 7.31
N LEU A 293 22.76 2.43 6.25
CA LEU A 293 22.34 2.11 4.87
C LEU A 293 22.09 0.61 4.68
N LEU A 294 22.91 -0.26 5.27
CA LEU A 294 22.65 -1.71 5.25
C LEU A 294 21.33 -2.09 5.93
N MET A 295 21.01 -1.47 7.07
CA MET A 295 19.75 -1.72 7.77
C MET A 295 18.52 -1.15 7.01
N VAL A 296 18.71 -0.02 6.35
CA VAL A 296 17.64 0.63 5.55
C VAL A 296 17.26 -0.20 4.31
N LEU A 297 18.11 -1.11 3.84
CA LEU A 297 17.76 -2.07 2.77
C LEU A 297 16.59 -2.99 3.15
N HIS A 298 16.36 -3.22 4.44
CA HIS A 298 15.29 -4.09 4.92
C HIS A 298 13.91 -3.63 4.41
N GLY A 299 13.55 -2.37 4.62
CA GLY A 299 12.18 -1.87 4.38
C GLY A 299 11.66 -2.11 2.97
N PRO A 300 12.37 -1.68 1.89
CA PRO A 300 11.93 -1.92 0.53
C PRO A 300 11.86 -3.41 0.16
N ILE A 301 12.77 -4.23 0.72
CA ILE A 301 12.74 -5.69 0.52
C ILE A 301 11.50 -6.27 1.18
N ALA A 302 11.22 -5.93 2.42
CA ALA A 302 10.03 -6.32 3.17
C ALA A 302 8.75 -5.96 2.40
N THR A 303 8.62 -4.71 1.97
CA THR A 303 7.48 -4.23 1.17
C THR A 303 7.31 -5.04 -0.12
N ASN A 304 8.38 -5.34 -0.83
CA ASN A 304 8.28 -6.07 -2.09
C ASN A 304 7.98 -7.56 -1.93
N ILE A 305 8.36 -8.16 -0.84
CA ILE A 305 7.92 -9.53 -0.50
C ILE A 305 6.39 -9.56 -0.41
N LEU A 306 5.77 -8.57 0.24
CA LEU A 306 4.31 -8.42 0.29
C LEU A 306 3.72 -8.19 -1.12
N ASN A 307 4.34 -7.34 -1.91
CA ASN A 307 3.89 -7.04 -3.27
C ASN A 307 3.89 -8.28 -4.17
N VAL A 308 4.95 -9.08 -4.17
CA VAL A 308 5.05 -10.32 -4.96
C VAL A 308 3.96 -11.31 -4.57
N TYR A 309 3.71 -11.48 -3.28
CA TYR A 309 2.66 -12.35 -2.78
C TYR A 309 1.26 -11.89 -3.21
N SER A 310 0.91 -10.63 -2.96
CA SER A 310 -0.42 -10.10 -3.24
C SER A 310 -0.69 -9.92 -4.75
N ALA A 311 0.34 -9.62 -5.57
CA ALA A 311 0.20 -9.59 -7.02
C ALA A 311 -0.19 -10.98 -7.58
N ALA A 312 0.42 -12.04 -7.06
CA ALA A 312 0.05 -13.40 -7.43
C ALA A 312 -1.41 -13.72 -7.05
N LEU A 313 -1.87 -13.29 -5.86
CA LEU A 313 -3.28 -13.43 -5.45
C LEU A 313 -4.23 -12.62 -6.33
N ALA A 314 -3.85 -11.41 -6.72
CA ALA A 314 -4.66 -10.58 -7.64
C ALA A 314 -4.81 -11.26 -9.01
N ALA A 315 -3.73 -11.83 -9.56
CA ALA A 315 -3.77 -12.60 -10.80
C ALA A 315 -4.69 -13.84 -10.71
N LEU A 316 -4.59 -14.59 -9.62
CA LEU A 316 -5.48 -15.75 -9.36
C LEU A 316 -6.94 -15.31 -9.21
N SER A 317 -7.21 -14.14 -8.64
CA SER A 317 -8.56 -13.60 -8.47
C SER A 317 -9.24 -13.28 -9.81
N MET A 318 -8.48 -13.06 -10.88
CA MET A 318 -8.96 -12.94 -12.26
C MET A 318 -9.25 -14.29 -12.93
N GLY A 319 -9.08 -15.40 -12.22
CA GLY A 319 -9.31 -16.73 -12.78
C GLY A 319 -8.16 -17.28 -13.63
N ILE A 320 -6.96 -16.70 -13.55
CA ILE A 320 -5.76 -17.21 -14.20
C ILE A 320 -5.39 -18.56 -13.57
N ARG A 321 -5.31 -19.62 -14.39
CA ARG A 321 -5.11 -21.00 -13.95
C ARG A 321 -3.62 -21.38 -13.89
N LEU A 322 -2.84 -20.61 -13.14
CA LEU A 322 -1.43 -20.92 -12.87
C LEU A 322 -1.24 -21.13 -11.37
N SER A 323 -0.18 -21.81 -10.98
CA SER A 323 0.17 -21.90 -9.56
C SER A 323 0.60 -20.53 -9.04
N ARG A 324 0.38 -20.30 -7.73
CA ARG A 324 0.84 -19.06 -7.07
C ARG A 324 2.35 -18.85 -7.24
N THR A 325 3.14 -19.92 -7.18
CA THR A 325 4.59 -19.90 -7.44
C THR A 325 4.93 -19.43 -8.86
N ALA A 326 4.25 -19.97 -9.87
CA ALA A 326 4.47 -19.55 -11.26
C ALA A 326 4.12 -18.06 -11.46
N LEU A 327 3.01 -17.61 -10.86
CA LEU A 327 2.62 -16.20 -10.89
C LEU A 327 3.62 -15.31 -10.16
N ALA A 328 4.14 -15.73 -9.01
CA ALA A 328 5.17 -14.97 -8.29
C ALA A 328 6.45 -14.81 -9.13
N LEU A 329 6.85 -15.84 -9.89
CA LEU A 329 7.98 -15.75 -10.83
C LEU A 329 7.68 -14.78 -11.98
N ILE A 330 6.48 -14.84 -12.58
CA ILE A 330 6.06 -13.92 -13.64
C ILE A 330 6.07 -12.47 -13.11
N VAL A 331 5.52 -12.26 -11.91
CA VAL A 331 5.53 -10.97 -11.21
C VAL A 331 6.97 -10.49 -10.97
N GLY A 332 7.87 -11.38 -10.56
CA GLY A 332 9.28 -11.06 -10.37
C GLY A 332 9.95 -10.60 -11.66
N ILE A 333 9.72 -11.31 -12.77
CA ILE A 333 10.26 -10.95 -14.09
C ILE A 333 9.69 -9.60 -14.56
N ALA A 334 8.37 -9.41 -14.47
CA ALA A 334 7.74 -8.16 -14.84
C ALA A 334 8.20 -6.99 -13.96
N GLY A 335 8.30 -7.20 -12.64
CA GLY A 335 8.82 -6.24 -11.69
C GLY A 335 10.29 -5.88 -11.95
N TYR A 336 11.11 -6.86 -12.38
CA TYR A 336 12.48 -6.61 -12.81
C TYR A 336 12.53 -5.62 -13.97
N LEU A 337 11.72 -5.82 -15.01
CA LEU A 337 11.65 -4.92 -16.17
C LEU A 337 11.19 -3.51 -15.76
N VAL A 338 10.20 -3.42 -14.88
CA VAL A 338 9.75 -2.12 -14.33
C VAL A 338 10.85 -1.46 -13.49
N THR A 339 11.63 -2.24 -12.72
CA THR A 339 12.79 -1.73 -11.99
C THR A 339 13.84 -1.14 -12.93
N VAL A 340 14.16 -1.85 -14.01
CA VAL A 340 15.08 -1.37 -15.04
C VAL A 340 14.59 -0.03 -15.62
N TYR A 341 13.28 0.06 -15.92
CA TYR A 341 12.70 1.33 -16.37
C TYR A 341 12.94 2.47 -15.36
N PHE A 342 12.67 2.27 -14.07
CA PHE A 342 12.88 3.31 -13.04
C PHE A 342 14.35 3.67 -12.83
N ILE A 343 15.27 2.69 -12.89
CA ILE A 343 16.73 2.92 -12.73
C ILE A 343 17.28 3.78 -13.85
N PHE A 344 16.83 3.56 -15.08
CA PHE A 344 17.33 4.25 -16.27
C PHE A 344 16.41 5.37 -16.78
N ALA A 345 15.32 5.67 -16.06
CA ALA A 345 14.48 6.81 -16.39
C ALA A 345 15.27 8.13 -16.29
N PRO A 346 15.04 9.09 -17.21
CA PRO A 346 15.71 10.39 -17.15
C PRO A 346 15.50 11.14 -15.82
N SER A 347 14.35 10.91 -15.17
CA SER A 347 14.04 11.40 -13.83
C SER A 347 13.18 10.37 -13.10
N PHE A 348 13.75 9.74 -12.08
CA PHE A 348 12.99 8.85 -11.19
C PHE A 348 11.84 9.61 -10.51
N ALA A 349 12.10 10.81 -9.98
CA ALA A 349 11.10 11.60 -9.28
C ALA A 349 9.86 11.83 -10.17
N LYS A 350 10.05 12.28 -11.41
CA LYS A 350 8.92 12.49 -12.33
C LYS A 350 8.19 11.20 -12.68
N ALA A 351 8.90 10.10 -12.90
CA ALA A 351 8.29 8.81 -13.18
C ALA A 351 7.50 8.29 -11.98
N PHE A 352 8.04 8.45 -10.77
CA PHE A 352 7.41 8.08 -9.51
C PHE A 352 6.16 8.92 -9.22
N ASP A 353 6.24 10.25 -9.38
CA ASP A 353 5.10 11.14 -9.14
C ASP A 353 3.94 10.83 -10.10
N ASN A 354 4.23 10.63 -11.39
CA ASN A 354 3.22 10.22 -12.36
C ASN A 354 2.55 8.90 -11.97
N TRP A 355 3.34 7.96 -11.46
CA TRP A 355 2.85 6.69 -10.97
C TRP A 355 1.93 6.88 -9.76
N MET A 356 2.37 7.61 -8.73
CA MET A 356 1.63 7.85 -7.49
C MET A 356 0.26 8.48 -7.74
N ILE A 357 0.19 9.51 -8.57
CA ILE A 357 -1.06 10.21 -8.88
C ILE A 357 -2.06 9.29 -9.57
N SER A 358 -1.59 8.39 -10.45
CA SER A 358 -2.47 7.45 -11.14
C SER A 358 -3.15 6.44 -10.20
N LEU A 359 -2.57 6.17 -9.03
CA LEU A 359 -3.09 5.15 -8.11
C LEU A 359 -4.40 5.56 -7.44
N LEU A 360 -4.45 6.76 -6.88
CA LEU A 360 -5.62 7.24 -6.13
C LEU A 360 -6.85 7.35 -7.00
N LEU A 361 -6.65 7.61 -8.31
CA LEU A 361 -7.72 7.76 -9.26
C LEU A 361 -8.67 6.56 -9.33
N TRP A 362 -8.15 5.33 -9.20
CA TRP A 362 -8.98 4.14 -9.23
C TRP A 362 -9.18 3.48 -7.85
N MET A 363 -8.19 3.61 -6.95
CA MET A 363 -8.26 2.97 -5.62
C MET A 363 -9.31 3.61 -4.74
N SER A 364 -9.43 4.93 -4.79
CA SER A 364 -10.43 5.66 -4.00
C SER A 364 -11.86 5.27 -4.37
N PRO A 365 -12.30 5.29 -5.65
CA PRO A 365 -13.65 4.84 -6.00
C PRO A 365 -13.86 3.34 -5.75
N TRP A 366 -12.85 2.49 -5.97
CA TRP A 366 -12.95 1.09 -5.61
C TRP A 366 -13.17 0.90 -4.09
N ALA A 367 -12.38 1.61 -3.27
CA ALA A 367 -12.52 1.57 -1.81
C ALA A 367 -13.92 2.04 -1.37
N GLY A 368 -14.44 3.11 -1.97
CA GLY A 368 -15.78 3.62 -1.67
C GLY A 368 -16.89 2.60 -1.96
N VAL A 369 -16.83 1.90 -3.11
CA VAL A 369 -17.78 0.84 -3.45
C VAL A 369 -17.68 -0.33 -2.47
N VAL A 370 -16.47 -0.83 -2.19
CA VAL A 370 -16.25 -2.00 -1.32
C VAL A 370 -16.64 -1.69 0.12
N MET A 371 -16.30 -0.51 0.65
CA MET A 371 -16.71 -0.09 1.99
C MET A 371 -18.24 0.04 2.09
N ALA A 372 -18.87 0.65 1.10
CA ALA A 372 -20.32 0.78 1.06
C ALA A 372 -21.04 -0.59 1.01
N ASP A 373 -20.52 -1.53 0.20
CA ASP A 373 -21.04 -2.90 0.15
C ASP A 373 -20.86 -3.61 1.48
N PHE A 374 -19.65 -3.67 2.00
CA PHE A 374 -19.33 -4.47 3.16
C PHE A 374 -19.94 -3.91 4.45
N PHE A 375 -19.69 -2.63 4.76
CA PHE A 375 -20.10 -2.05 6.06
C PHE A 375 -21.53 -1.56 6.07
N LEU A 376 -21.97 -0.87 5.02
CA LEU A 376 -23.27 -0.19 5.04
C LEU A 376 -24.40 -1.07 4.52
N LYS A 377 -24.20 -1.76 3.39
CA LYS A 377 -25.22 -2.62 2.80
C LYS A 377 -25.31 -3.98 3.50
N ARG A 378 -24.18 -4.67 3.66
CA ARG A 378 -24.11 -6.05 4.21
C ARG A 378 -23.83 -6.10 5.70
N LYS A 379 -23.52 -4.98 6.33
CA LYS A 379 -23.24 -4.87 7.78
C LYS A 379 -22.15 -5.86 8.24
N GLY A 380 -21.15 -6.07 7.41
CA GLY A 380 -20.02 -6.98 7.68
C GLY A 380 -20.32 -8.47 7.51
N GLN A 381 -21.44 -8.83 6.87
CA GLN A 381 -21.85 -10.21 6.61
C GLN A 381 -21.74 -10.50 5.10
N ILE A 382 -20.84 -11.42 4.74
CA ILE A 382 -20.66 -11.90 3.38
C ILE A 382 -20.82 -13.42 3.39
N ASP A 383 -21.65 -13.95 2.48
CA ASP A 383 -21.67 -15.38 2.18
C ASP A 383 -20.42 -15.72 1.38
N VAL A 384 -19.43 -16.32 2.07
CA VAL A 384 -18.14 -16.65 1.50
C VAL A 384 -18.28 -17.69 0.38
N ALA A 385 -19.21 -18.65 0.51
CA ALA A 385 -19.42 -19.67 -0.51
C ALA A 385 -19.85 -19.06 -1.85
N GLU A 386 -20.67 -18.01 -1.83
CA GLU A 386 -21.14 -17.31 -3.00
C GLU A 386 -20.02 -16.62 -3.80
N LEU A 387 -18.92 -16.23 -3.13
CA LEU A 387 -17.76 -15.64 -3.80
C LEU A 387 -17.05 -16.60 -4.75
N TYR A 388 -17.26 -17.92 -4.57
CA TYR A 388 -16.57 -18.97 -5.31
C TYR A 388 -17.48 -19.74 -6.28
N ARG A 389 -18.81 -19.52 -6.18
CA ARG A 389 -19.77 -20.12 -7.14
C ARG A 389 -19.52 -19.62 -8.56
N SER A 390 -20.00 -20.40 -9.55
CA SER A 390 -19.93 -19.99 -10.95
C SER A 390 -20.70 -18.68 -11.17
N PRO A 391 -20.33 -17.88 -12.17
CA PRO A 391 -20.99 -16.59 -12.44
C PRO A 391 -22.51 -16.71 -12.62
N GLU A 392 -22.98 -17.82 -13.18
CA GLU A 392 -24.36 -18.07 -13.50
C GLU A 392 -25.21 -18.42 -12.27
N THR A 393 -24.58 -18.95 -11.20
CA THR A 393 -25.28 -19.46 -10.00
C THR A 393 -25.02 -18.65 -8.76
N SER A 394 -24.00 -17.76 -8.78
CA SER A 394 -23.68 -16.92 -7.63
C SER A 394 -24.73 -15.85 -7.37
N ALA A 395 -25.13 -15.67 -6.12
CA ALA A 395 -26.01 -14.58 -5.70
C ALA A 395 -25.41 -13.18 -5.96
N TYR A 396 -24.08 -13.10 -6.16
CA TYR A 396 -23.38 -11.85 -6.54
C TYR A 396 -23.39 -11.58 -8.04
N GLY A 397 -23.83 -12.56 -8.85
CA GLY A 397 -23.90 -12.49 -10.31
C GLY A 397 -22.53 -12.45 -10.99
N ASP A 398 -22.58 -12.32 -12.30
CA ASP A 398 -21.39 -12.25 -13.14
C ASP A 398 -20.76 -10.84 -13.13
N ILE A 399 -21.56 -9.83 -13.51
CA ILE A 399 -21.19 -8.41 -13.42
C ILE A 399 -22.29 -7.67 -12.64
N ASN A 400 -21.90 -7.11 -11.49
CA ASN A 400 -22.78 -6.22 -10.76
C ASN A 400 -22.68 -4.80 -11.32
N TRP A 401 -23.61 -4.44 -12.19
CA TRP A 401 -23.61 -3.13 -12.84
C TRP A 401 -23.76 -1.98 -11.85
N SER A 402 -24.39 -2.17 -10.69
CA SER A 402 -24.42 -1.14 -9.65
C SER A 402 -23.02 -0.82 -9.14
N GLY A 403 -22.18 -1.82 -8.94
CA GLY A 403 -20.77 -1.66 -8.54
C GLY A 403 -19.93 -1.01 -9.64
N MET A 404 -20.10 -1.48 -10.89
CA MET A 404 -19.34 -0.94 -12.03
C MET A 404 -19.69 0.53 -12.30
N ILE A 405 -20.98 0.87 -12.37
CA ILE A 405 -21.42 2.25 -12.59
C ILE A 405 -20.91 3.16 -11.46
N ALA A 406 -21.04 2.71 -10.21
CA ALA A 406 -20.56 3.47 -9.06
C ALA A 406 -19.05 3.70 -9.10
N PHE A 407 -18.28 2.67 -9.49
CA PHE A 407 -16.83 2.78 -9.66
C PHE A 407 -16.46 3.85 -10.70
N PHE A 408 -17.04 3.80 -11.89
CA PHE A 408 -16.75 4.77 -12.94
C PHE A 408 -17.28 6.17 -12.61
N ALA A 409 -18.41 6.29 -11.92
CA ALA A 409 -18.89 7.58 -11.43
C ALA A 409 -17.92 8.21 -10.44
N GLY A 410 -17.40 7.42 -9.49
CA GLY A 410 -16.38 7.86 -8.55
C GLY A 410 -15.05 8.19 -9.23
N LEU A 411 -14.65 7.41 -10.26
CA LEU A 411 -13.43 7.67 -11.04
C LEU A 411 -13.53 9.01 -11.78
N ILE A 412 -14.66 9.30 -12.44
CA ILE A 412 -14.89 10.56 -13.13
C ILE A 412 -14.93 11.72 -12.13
N ALA A 413 -15.63 11.55 -11.00
CA ALA A 413 -15.71 12.57 -9.96
C ALA A 413 -14.35 12.86 -9.34
N GLY A 414 -13.57 11.83 -9.00
CA GLY A 414 -12.21 11.96 -8.49
C GLY A 414 -11.29 12.65 -9.49
N TRP A 415 -11.28 12.18 -10.75
CA TRP A 415 -10.50 12.81 -11.79
C TRP A 415 -10.84 14.29 -11.99
N SER A 416 -12.11 14.67 -11.96
CA SER A 416 -12.53 16.05 -12.20
C SER A 416 -11.95 17.07 -11.21
N VAL A 417 -11.63 16.64 -9.99
CA VAL A 417 -11.07 17.47 -8.91
C VAL A 417 -9.62 17.09 -8.56
N GLN A 418 -8.94 16.33 -9.43
CA GLN A 418 -7.55 15.92 -9.24
C GLN A 418 -6.59 17.02 -9.69
N ASP A 419 -5.53 17.27 -8.92
CA ASP A 419 -4.37 18.00 -9.39
C ASP A 419 -3.36 17.02 -10.00
N GLY A 420 -3.24 17.05 -11.32
CA GLY A 420 -2.43 16.09 -12.08
C GLY A 420 -1.11 16.69 -12.55
N LEU A 421 0.01 15.99 -12.30
CA LEU A 421 1.33 16.38 -12.82
C LEU A 421 1.48 16.19 -14.34
N VAL A 422 0.60 15.40 -14.94
CA VAL A 422 0.52 15.25 -16.40
C VAL A 422 -0.79 15.83 -16.91
N PRO A 423 -0.80 16.52 -18.06
CA PRO A 423 -2.00 17.19 -18.57
C PRO A 423 -3.23 16.29 -18.69
N ALA A 424 -3.04 15.02 -19.07
CA ALA A 424 -4.14 14.05 -19.21
C ALA A 424 -4.81 13.67 -17.88
N LEU A 425 -4.11 13.84 -16.75
CA LEU A 425 -4.63 13.57 -15.41
C LEU A 425 -5.08 14.83 -14.68
N GLN A 426 -4.89 16.02 -15.28
CA GLN A 426 -5.32 17.29 -14.70
C GLN A 426 -6.85 17.40 -14.73
N GLY A 427 -7.46 17.51 -13.56
CA GLY A 427 -8.88 17.67 -13.42
C GLY A 427 -9.39 19.08 -13.78
N PRO A 428 -10.45 19.21 -14.59
CA PRO A 428 -10.96 20.50 -15.01
C PRO A 428 -11.50 21.34 -13.84
N ILE A 429 -12.12 20.73 -12.83
CA ILE A 429 -12.64 21.44 -11.66
C ILE A 429 -11.52 21.86 -10.72
N SER A 430 -10.48 21.04 -10.53
CA SER A 430 -9.31 21.42 -9.74
C SER A 430 -8.71 22.73 -10.25
N THR A 431 -8.47 22.82 -11.57
CA THR A 431 -7.87 24.01 -12.18
C THR A 431 -8.83 25.21 -12.20
N ALA A 432 -10.10 25.00 -12.60
CA ALA A 432 -11.01 26.10 -12.85
C ALA A 432 -11.63 26.69 -11.57
N LEU A 433 -11.88 25.87 -10.55
CA LEU A 433 -12.65 26.27 -9.36
C LEU A 433 -11.90 26.12 -8.05
N LEU A 434 -10.94 25.20 -7.95
CA LEU A 434 -10.28 24.87 -6.69
C LEU A 434 -8.85 25.41 -6.59
N GLY A 435 -8.40 26.21 -7.56
CA GLY A 435 -7.06 26.81 -7.55
C GLY A 435 -5.92 25.79 -7.55
N GLY A 436 -6.13 24.61 -8.16
CA GLY A 436 -5.18 23.50 -8.18
C GLY A 436 -5.25 22.56 -6.97
N ALA A 437 -6.24 22.69 -6.11
CA ALA A 437 -6.40 21.75 -4.99
C ALA A 437 -6.78 20.34 -5.45
N ASP A 438 -6.16 19.30 -4.84
CA ASP A 438 -6.46 17.90 -5.07
C ASP A 438 -7.42 17.34 -4.01
N LEU A 439 -8.63 16.98 -4.46
CA LEU A 439 -9.65 16.33 -3.65
C LEU A 439 -10.06 14.97 -4.23
N SER A 440 -9.24 14.40 -5.10
CA SER A 440 -9.54 13.20 -5.88
C SER A 440 -9.92 12.00 -5.00
N TRP A 441 -9.17 11.75 -3.93
CA TRP A 441 -9.44 10.66 -3.01
C TRP A 441 -10.81 10.78 -2.32
N LEU A 442 -11.19 12.00 -1.92
CA LEU A 442 -12.44 12.26 -1.22
C LEU A 442 -13.65 12.06 -2.13
N PHE A 443 -13.61 12.70 -3.30
CA PHE A 443 -14.69 12.58 -4.29
C PHE A 443 -14.78 11.16 -4.84
N GLY A 444 -13.64 10.49 -5.05
CA GLY A 444 -13.60 9.10 -5.46
C GLY A 444 -14.35 8.19 -4.49
N ILE A 445 -14.05 8.25 -3.19
CA ILE A 445 -14.70 7.41 -2.15
C ILE A 445 -16.17 7.79 -1.98
N VAL A 446 -16.46 9.08 -1.79
CA VAL A 446 -17.81 9.52 -1.42
C VAL A 446 -18.80 9.31 -2.56
N VAL A 447 -18.45 9.73 -3.77
CA VAL A 447 -19.36 9.62 -4.93
C VAL A 447 -19.60 8.15 -5.28
N SER A 448 -18.52 7.33 -5.35
CA SER A 448 -18.70 5.91 -5.66
C SER A 448 -19.51 5.17 -4.61
N GLY A 449 -19.26 5.41 -3.32
CA GLY A 449 -20.01 4.81 -2.23
C GLY A 449 -21.49 5.21 -2.25
N ALA A 450 -21.77 6.51 -2.43
CA ALA A 450 -23.13 7.02 -2.51
C ALA A 450 -23.90 6.45 -3.71
N VAL A 451 -23.31 6.49 -4.91
CA VAL A 451 -23.91 5.93 -6.13
C VAL A 451 -24.17 4.43 -5.96
N TYR A 452 -23.21 3.69 -5.38
CA TYR A 452 -23.41 2.28 -5.11
C TYR A 452 -24.60 2.00 -4.21
N LEU A 453 -24.74 2.72 -3.10
CA LEU A 453 -25.86 2.55 -2.16
C LEU A 453 -27.20 2.88 -2.80
N VAL A 454 -27.26 3.93 -3.62
CA VAL A 454 -28.50 4.31 -4.34
C VAL A 454 -28.90 3.23 -5.34
N LEU A 455 -27.98 2.79 -6.19
CA LEU A 455 -28.29 1.81 -7.24
C LEU A 455 -28.57 0.42 -6.68
N SER A 456 -27.87 0.02 -5.60
CA SER A 456 -27.98 -1.31 -5.04
C SER A 456 -29.20 -1.53 -4.14
N ARG A 457 -29.95 -0.47 -3.77
CA ARG A 457 -31.23 -0.59 -3.04
C ARG A 457 -32.28 -1.39 -3.79
N ARG A 458 -32.21 -1.43 -5.12
CA ARG A 458 -33.20 -2.11 -5.99
C ARG A 458 -32.95 -3.61 -6.14
N THR A 459 -31.86 -4.14 -5.62
CA THR A 459 -31.41 -5.55 -5.83
C THR A 459 -31.37 -6.39 -4.55
N VAL A 460 -32.15 -6.07 -3.53
CA VAL A 460 -32.26 -6.93 -2.34
C VAL A 460 -33.20 -8.10 -2.67
N THR A 461 -32.67 -9.16 -3.28
CA THR A 461 -33.26 -10.50 -3.14
C THR A 461 -33.04 -10.95 -1.70
N ALA A 462 -34.13 -11.23 -0.99
CA ALA A 462 -34.10 -11.73 0.38
C ALA A 462 -33.22 -12.96 0.49
N PRO A 463 -32.51 -13.17 1.61
CA PRO A 463 -31.78 -14.42 1.86
C PRO A 463 -32.81 -15.56 1.79
N THR A 464 -32.59 -16.52 0.93
CA THR A 464 -33.33 -17.77 0.94
C THR A 464 -33.11 -18.36 2.33
N ALA A 465 -34.14 -18.40 3.16
CA ALA A 465 -34.11 -19.04 4.47
C ALA A 465 -33.61 -20.47 4.25
N VAL A 466 -32.46 -20.80 4.85
CA VAL A 466 -32.00 -22.17 4.95
C VAL A 466 -33.08 -22.89 5.74
N ALA A 467 -33.85 -23.73 5.07
CA ALA A 467 -34.78 -24.62 5.70
C ALA A 467 -33.96 -25.53 6.66
N THR A 468 -34.07 -25.25 7.96
CA THR A 468 -33.63 -26.17 9.00
C THR A 468 -34.54 -27.40 8.90
N GLY A 469 -34.10 -28.36 8.07
CA GLY A 469 -34.70 -29.69 8.05
C GLY A 469 -34.45 -30.38 9.40
N THR A 470 -35.42 -30.24 10.29
CA THR A 470 -35.59 -31.19 11.39
C THR A 470 -35.93 -32.54 10.76
N ALA A 471 -34.93 -33.39 10.59
CA ALA A 471 -35.13 -34.81 10.40
C ALA A 471 -35.45 -35.41 11.78
N ALA A 472 -36.74 -35.61 12.07
CA ALA A 472 -37.18 -36.55 13.02
C ALA A 472 -37.06 -37.94 12.40
N GLN A 473 -36.26 -38.79 12.94
CA GLN A 473 -36.41 -40.19 13.38
C GLN A 473 -35.05 -40.81 13.66
#